data_9e6f8591892385745e7eeb4a70a27af2
#
_entry.id   9e6f8591892385745e7eeb4a70a27af2
#
_cell.length_a   1.000
_cell.length_b   1.000
_cell.length_c   1.000
_cell.angle_alpha   90.00
_cell.angle_beta   90.00
_cell.angle_gamma   90.00
#
_symmetry.space_group_name_H-M   'P 1'
#
loop_
_entity.id
_entity.type
_entity.pdbx_description
1 polymer ?
#
loop_
_entity_poly.entity_id
_entity_poly.type
_entity_poly.pdbx_seq_one_letter_code
_entity_poly.pdbx_strand_id
1 'polypeptide(L)'
;EGIRLNHCYVTNSICTPSRAAILAGTYNHVNCVTTLNTPMNNKMPNVAKHLQTGGYQTAIVGKWHLGEGKNHEPTGFDYWSVLPGQGDYFDPHFIEMGQEVEEHGYATEIITEKSLAWLKTRNSKKPFFLMCHHKAPHREWEPHPKYRELFTSDIKVPSTFDDDYKNRAKAAAEAKMRIKDDVTYDDLGLVQPEGGSEIGLRTRPKSSKRKIPNPSNVKNLIL
;
A
#
# COMPACT_ATOMS: atom_id res chain seq x y z
N GLU A 1 -1.38 -26.32 7.90
CA GLU A 1 -2.23 -26.07 9.07
C GLU A 1 -2.42 -24.57 9.26
N GLY A 2 -3.63 -24.14 9.62
CA GLY A 2 -3.96 -22.73 9.80
C GLY A 2 -5.43 -22.49 10.09
N ILE A 3 -5.79 -21.22 10.29
CA ILE A 3 -7.18 -20.79 10.55
C ILE A 3 -7.65 -19.94 9.38
N ARG A 4 -8.83 -20.25 8.85
CA ARG A 4 -9.55 -19.42 7.88
C ARG A 4 -10.66 -18.65 8.58
N LEU A 5 -10.62 -17.32 8.53
CA LEU A 5 -11.66 -16.45 9.05
C LEU A 5 -12.67 -16.15 7.93
N ASN A 6 -13.91 -16.65 8.05
CA ASN A 6 -14.96 -16.42 7.06
C ASN A 6 -15.66 -15.06 7.24
N HIS A 7 -15.58 -14.49 8.44
CA HIS A 7 -16.17 -13.20 8.79
C HIS A 7 -15.08 -12.29 9.36
N CYS A 8 -14.36 -11.63 8.48
CA CYS A 8 -13.32 -10.66 8.84
C CYS A 8 -13.60 -9.35 8.12
N TYR A 9 -13.80 -8.28 8.88
CA TYR A 9 -14.21 -6.99 8.37
C TYR A 9 -13.17 -5.92 8.70
N VAL A 10 -12.97 -4.97 7.80
CA VAL A 10 -12.14 -3.80 8.06
C VAL A 10 -12.97 -2.74 8.80
N THR A 11 -12.34 -2.07 9.76
CA THR A 11 -12.99 -0.98 10.52
C THR A 11 -13.07 0.31 9.71
N ASN A 12 -12.16 0.48 8.76
CA ASN A 12 -12.12 1.61 7.84
C ASN A 12 -11.39 1.19 6.56
N SER A 13 -11.95 1.44 5.40
CA SER A 13 -11.45 0.98 4.10
C SER A 13 -10.50 1.98 3.41
N ILE A 14 -9.74 2.78 4.17
CA ILE A 14 -8.76 3.73 3.64
C ILE A 14 -7.42 3.59 4.37
N CYS A 15 -6.30 3.83 3.67
CA CYS A 15 -4.94 3.48 4.08
C CYS A 15 -4.58 3.84 5.54
N THR A 16 -4.38 5.12 5.84
CA THR A 16 -3.88 5.59 7.14
C THR A 16 -4.78 5.18 8.30
N PRO A 17 -6.12 5.40 8.24
CA PRO A 17 -7.03 4.94 9.29
C PRO A 17 -7.04 3.42 9.48
N SER A 18 -7.02 2.65 8.40
CA SER A 18 -6.98 1.17 8.47
C SER A 18 -5.69 0.68 9.12
N ARG A 19 -4.54 1.24 8.73
CA ARG A 19 -3.22 0.89 9.31
C ARG A 19 -3.15 1.22 10.79
N ALA A 20 -3.66 2.38 11.19
CA ALA A 20 -3.74 2.77 12.59
C ALA A 20 -4.62 1.80 13.41
N ALA A 21 -5.78 1.41 12.87
CA ALA A 21 -6.68 0.47 13.53
C ALA A 21 -6.04 -0.93 13.69
N ILE A 22 -5.36 -1.43 12.66
CA ILE A 22 -4.64 -2.71 12.70
C ILE A 22 -3.53 -2.67 13.75
N LEU A 23 -2.75 -1.59 13.79
CA LEU A 23 -1.61 -1.47 14.69
C LEU A 23 -2.04 -1.26 16.15
N ALA A 24 -3.02 -0.37 16.38
CA ALA A 24 -3.48 -0.01 17.73
C ALA A 24 -4.55 -0.96 18.30
N GLY A 25 -5.19 -1.79 17.47
CA GLY A 25 -6.31 -2.65 17.90
C GLY A 25 -7.56 -1.87 18.31
N THR A 26 -7.72 -0.62 17.86
CA THR A 26 -8.79 0.28 18.25
C THR A 26 -9.46 0.94 17.05
N TYR A 27 -10.75 1.29 17.20
CA TYR A 27 -11.46 2.07 16.19
C TYR A 27 -10.88 3.48 16.03
N ASN A 28 -11.08 4.07 14.85
CA ASN A 28 -10.46 5.35 14.49
C ASN A 28 -10.90 6.54 15.34
N HIS A 29 -12.10 6.53 15.90
CA HIS A 29 -12.54 7.54 16.87
C HIS A 29 -11.82 7.43 18.24
N VAL A 30 -11.24 6.24 18.53
CA VAL A 30 -10.44 6.02 19.76
C VAL A 30 -8.97 6.36 19.52
N ASN A 31 -8.39 5.91 18.38
CA ASN A 31 -7.00 6.20 18.06
C ASN A 31 -6.79 7.57 17.40
N CYS A 32 -7.85 8.32 17.17
CA CYS A 32 -7.87 9.66 16.57
C CYS A 32 -7.32 9.76 15.13
N VAL A 33 -7.05 8.64 14.46
CA VAL A 33 -6.57 8.62 13.07
C VAL A 33 -7.76 8.42 12.13
N THR A 34 -8.43 9.51 11.78
CA THR A 34 -9.72 9.49 11.08
C THR A 34 -9.64 9.79 9.59
N THR A 35 -8.52 10.34 9.11
CA THR A 35 -8.32 10.72 7.71
C THR A 35 -6.97 10.25 7.18
N LEU A 36 -6.76 10.31 5.86
CA LEU A 36 -5.45 10.03 5.24
C LEU A 36 -4.31 10.93 5.76
N ASN A 37 -4.65 12.15 6.14
CA ASN A 37 -3.69 13.17 6.55
C ASN A 37 -3.52 13.25 8.07
N THR A 38 -4.21 12.42 8.84
CA THR A 38 -4.10 12.41 10.30
C THR A 38 -2.99 11.45 10.72
N PRO A 39 -1.83 11.93 11.17
CA PRO A 39 -0.75 11.05 11.57
C PRO A 39 -1.05 10.34 12.89
N MET A 40 -0.51 9.15 13.06
CA MET A 40 -0.62 8.39 14.31
C MET A 40 0.40 8.91 15.34
N ASN A 41 -0.06 9.14 16.57
CA ASN A 41 0.85 9.42 17.67
C ASN A 41 1.60 8.13 18.06
N ASN A 42 2.91 8.12 17.92
CA ASN A 42 3.73 6.95 18.20
C ASN A 42 3.86 6.58 19.69
N LYS A 43 3.38 7.42 20.60
CA LYS A 43 3.28 7.11 22.03
C LYS A 43 2.12 6.15 22.34
N MET A 44 1.16 6.01 21.42
CA MET A 44 0.03 5.10 21.61
C MET A 44 0.47 3.66 21.81
N PRO A 45 -0.26 2.88 22.63
CA PRO A 45 -0.13 1.44 22.69
C PRO A 45 -0.35 0.83 21.28
N ASN A 46 0.41 -0.17 20.94
CA ASN A 46 0.26 -0.90 19.69
C ASN A 46 0.69 -2.36 19.84
N VAL A 47 0.28 -3.21 18.91
CA VAL A 47 0.56 -4.64 18.94
C VAL A 47 2.06 -4.94 19.01
N ALA A 48 2.90 -4.19 18.32
CA ALA A 48 4.34 -4.42 18.32
C ALA A 48 4.96 -4.15 19.69
N LYS A 49 4.57 -3.07 20.37
CA LYS A 49 5.02 -2.77 21.75
C LYS A 49 4.65 -3.89 22.73
N HIS A 50 3.42 -4.39 22.64
CA HIS A 50 2.97 -5.49 23.50
C HIS A 50 3.74 -6.79 23.23
N LEU A 51 3.96 -7.12 21.96
CA LEU A 51 4.74 -8.31 21.60
C LEU A 51 6.21 -8.17 22.00
N GLN A 52 6.82 -7.00 21.83
CA GLN A 52 8.18 -6.72 22.27
C GLN A 52 8.32 -6.89 23.80
N THR A 53 7.36 -6.37 24.57
CA THR A 53 7.30 -6.59 26.04
C THR A 53 7.14 -8.08 26.38
N GLY A 54 6.43 -8.85 25.53
CA GLY A 54 6.28 -10.31 25.64
C GLY A 54 7.51 -11.10 25.18
N GLY A 55 8.63 -10.45 24.84
CA GLY A 55 9.89 -11.10 24.45
C GLY A 55 10.01 -11.46 22.99
N TYR A 56 9.09 -10.99 22.14
CA TYR A 56 9.19 -11.12 20.68
C TYR A 56 10.25 -10.17 20.12
N GLN A 57 10.93 -10.61 19.09
CA GLN A 57 11.69 -9.73 18.20
C GLN A 57 10.73 -9.15 17.18
N THR A 58 10.78 -7.86 16.95
CA THR A 58 9.77 -7.14 16.19
C THR A 58 10.39 -6.34 15.05
N ALA A 59 9.80 -6.41 13.86
CA ALA A 59 10.24 -5.59 12.74
C ALA A 59 9.07 -5.12 11.86
N ILE A 60 9.28 -3.99 11.18
CA ILE A 60 8.42 -3.54 10.09
C ILE A 60 9.26 -3.07 8.91
N VAL A 61 8.90 -3.54 7.70
CA VAL A 61 9.57 -3.16 6.45
C VAL A 61 8.54 -2.77 5.42
N GLY A 62 8.75 -1.64 4.75
CA GLY A 62 7.92 -1.15 3.66
C GLY A 62 6.93 -0.07 4.06
N LYS A 63 5.72 -0.10 3.53
CA LYS A 63 4.77 1.01 3.69
C LYS A 63 4.35 1.23 5.15
N TRP A 64 4.65 2.40 5.68
CA TRP A 64 4.19 2.88 6.99
C TRP A 64 2.90 3.69 6.88
N HIS A 65 2.96 4.85 6.27
CA HIS A 65 1.85 5.73 5.97
C HIS A 65 1.01 6.14 7.20
N LEU A 66 1.68 6.37 8.34
CA LEU A 66 1.08 6.83 9.59
C LEU A 66 1.69 8.14 10.10
N GLY A 67 2.33 8.89 9.21
CA GLY A 67 3.03 10.14 9.47
C GLY A 67 4.54 10.00 9.44
N GLU A 68 5.23 11.14 9.47
CA GLU A 68 6.68 11.27 9.38
C GLU A 68 7.21 12.10 10.55
N GLY A 69 8.51 11.96 10.82
CA GLY A 69 9.20 12.64 11.91
C GLY A 69 9.02 11.97 13.27
N LYS A 70 9.81 12.40 14.24
CA LYS A 70 10.02 11.74 15.56
C LYS A 70 8.77 11.35 16.33
N ASN A 71 7.65 12.05 16.15
CA ASN A 71 6.41 11.76 16.86
C ASN A 71 5.53 10.72 16.14
N HIS A 72 5.93 10.28 14.94
CA HIS A 72 5.13 9.43 14.06
C HIS A 72 5.93 8.24 13.51
N GLU A 73 7.22 8.14 13.84
CA GLU A 73 8.06 7.00 13.49
C GLU A 73 7.53 5.69 14.10
N PRO A 74 7.83 4.54 13.48
CA PRO A 74 7.47 3.24 14.04
C PRO A 74 8.06 3.04 15.43
N THR A 75 7.24 2.60 16.39
CA THR A 75 7.67 2.31 17.76
C THR A 75 7.18 0.93 18.20
N GLY A 76 7.98 0.27 19.05
CA GLY A 76 7.75 -1.13 19.44
C GLY A 76 8.37 -2.12 18.45
N PHE A 77 9.23 -1.64 17.56
CA PHE A 77 9.98 -2.45 16.62
C PHE A 77 11.48 -2.36 16.92
N ASP A 78 12.15 -3.52 16.96
CA ASP A 78 13.61 -3.61 17.11
C ASP A 78 14.32 -3.19 15.81
N TYR A 79 13.65 -3.38 14.68
CA TYR A 79 14.09 -2.94 13.36
C TYR A 79 12.94 -2.37 12.57
N TRP A 80 13.18 -1.27 11.88
CA TRP A 80 12.23 -0.73 10.92
C TRP A 80 12.92 -0.01 9.76
N SER A 81 12.39 -0.24 8.56
CA SER A 81 12.80 0.42 7.33
C SER A 81 11.54 0.70 6.51
N VAL A 82 11.12 1.97 6.46
CA VAL A 82 9.80 2.32 5.97
C VAL A 82 9.83 3.34 4.86
N LEU A 83 8.87 3.21 3.93
CA LEU A 83 8.64 4.16 2.87
C LEU A 83 7.95 5.41 3.42
N PRO A 84 8.45 6.62 3.20
CA PRO A 84 7.72 7.85 3.47
C PRO A 84 6.50 7.96 2.56
N GLY A 85 5.40 8.50 3.08
CA GLY A 85 4.15 8.67 2.36
C GLY A 85 3.64 7.40 1.68
N GLN A 86 3.41 7.48 0.38
CA GLN A 86 2.98 6.34 -0.44
C GLN A 86 4.16 5.50 -0.96
N GLY A 87 5.38 6.02 -0.93
CA GLY A 87 6.57 5.42 -1.51
C GLY A 87 6.57 5.42 -3.04
N ASP A 88 7.67 5.03 -3.63
CA ASP A 88 7.86 4.85 -5.07
C ASP A 88 8.03 3.37 -5.42
N TYR A 89 7.70 2.98 -6.67
CA TYR A 89 7.90 1.61 -7.15
C TYR A 89 9.33 1.33 -7.56
N PHE A 90 10.00 2.33 -8.11
CA PHE A 90 11.41 2.23 -8.52
C PHE A 90 12.25 3.21 -7.74
N ASP A 91 13.46 2.78 -7.40
CA ASP A 91 14.46 3.55 -6.66
C ASP A 91 13.86 4.22 -5.42
N PRO A 92 13.20 3.43 -4.55
CA PRO A 92 12.46 3.99 -3.43
C PRO A 92 13.40 4.56 -2.38
N HIS A 93 13.02 5.72 -1.86
CA HIS A 93 13.59 6.27 -0.65
C HIS A 93 12.99 5.58 0.58
N PHE A 94 13.82 5.24 1.57
CA PHE A 94 13.40 4.69 2.85
C PHE A 94 13.85 5.59 4.01
N ILE A 95 13.12 5.51 5.10
CA ILE A 95 13.61 5.93 6.41
C ILE A 95 13.86 4.65 7.20
N GLU A 96 15.13 4.37 7.50
CA GLU A 96 15.57 3.18 8.21
C GLU A 96 16.14 3.57 9.57
N MET A 97 15.50 3.13 10.65
CA MET A 97 15.91 3.47 12.02
C MET A 97 16.18 4.97 12.24
N GLY A 98 15.39 5.82 11.59
CA GLY A 98 15.50 7.28 11.67
C GLY A 98 16.52 7.92 10.72
N GLN A 99 17.15 7.16 9.84
CA GLN A 99 18.09 7.65 8.84
C GLN A 99 17.49 7.52 7.44
N GLU A 100 17.71 8.51 6.60
CA GLU A 100 17.31 8.47 5.19
C GLU A 100 18.24 7.54 4.41
N VAL A 101 17.67 6.63 3.62
CA VAL A 101 18.37 5.64 2.80
C VAL A 101 17.78 5.63 1.40
N GLU A 102 18.61 5.89 0.40
CA GLU A 102 18.26 5.71 -1.01
C GLU A 102 18.58 4.27 -1.44
N GLU A 103 17.60 3.61 -2.06
CA GLU A 103 17.77 2.27 -2.59
C GLU A 103 17.54 2.27 -4.10
N HIS A 104 18.29 1.44 -4.82
CA HIS A 104 18.14 1.30 -6.26
C HIS A 104 17.50 -0.04 -6.61
N GLY A 105 16.44 0.01 -7.40
CA GLY A 105 15.71 -1.16 -7.85
C GLY A 105 14.21 -1.09 -7.62
N TYR A 106 13.56 -2.24 -7.54
CA TYR A 106 12.10 -2.33 -7.45
C TYR A 106 11.64 -2.53 -6.01
N ALA A 107 10.77 -1.67 -5.52
CA ALA A 107 10.33 -1.60 -4.12
C ALA A 107 9.86 -2.95 -3.55
N THR A 108 9.13 -3.76 -4.34
CA THR A 108 8.65 -5.07 -3.88
C THR A 108 9.81 -6.03 -3.59
N GLU A 109 10.85 -5.99 -4.41
CA GLU A 109 12.04 -6.83 -4.24
C GLU A 109 12.86 -6.34 -3.05
N ILE A 110 13.13 -5.04 -2.95
CA ILE A 110 13.87 -4.43 -1.85
C ILE A 110 13.21 -4.70 -0.50
N ILE A 111 11.89 -4.51 -0.40
CA ILE A 111 11.12 -4.81 0.82
C ILE A 111 11.25 -6.29 1.19
N THR A 112 11.18 -7.17 0.21
CA THR A 112 11.33 -8.62 0.42
C THR A 112 12.73 -8.95 0.90
N GLU A 113 13.76 -8.41 0.26
CA GLU A 113 15.18 -8.64 0.60
C GLU A 113 15.52 -8.15 1.99
N LYS A 114 15.11 -6.92 2.36
CA LYS A 114 15.26 -6.38 3.73
C LYS A 114 14.55 -7.24 4.76
N SER A 115 13.34 -7.70 4.47
CA SER A 115 12.57 -8.60 5.35
C SER A 115 13.27 -9.94 5.54
N LEU A 116 13.79 -10.55 4.47
CA LEU A 116 14.53 -11.80 4.52
C LEU A 116 15.88 -11.64 5.23
N ALA A 117 16.58 -10.53 5.01
CA ALA A 117 17.82 -10.22 5.71
C ALA A 117 17.60 -10.13 7.23
N TRP A 118 16.58 -9.41 7.65
CA TRP A 118 16.22 -9.35 9.07
C TRP A 118 15.86 -10.72 9.64
N LEU A 119 15.06 -11.53 8.91
CA LEU A 119 14.72 -12.89 9.33
C LEU A 119 15.95 -13.80 9.47
N LYS A 120 16.99 -13.61 8.68
CA LYS A 120 18.25 -14.37 8.79
C LYS A 120 19.09 -13.97 10.01
N THR A 121 19.04 -12.71 10.40
CA THR A 121 19.87 -12.16 11.50
C THR A 121 19.22 -12.28 12.88
N ARG A 122 17.91 -12.52 12.94
CA ARG A 122 17.19 -12.64 14.20
C ARG A 122 17.67 -13.81 15.07
N ASN A 123 17.48 -13.73 16.36
CA ASN A 123 17.72 -14.85 17.27
C ASN A 123 16.67 -15.95 17.05
N SER A 124 17.06 -17.09 16.49
CA SER A 124 16.16 -18.22 16.18
C SER A 124 15.49 -18.86 17.39
N LYS A 125 15.98 -18.58 18.61
CA LYS A 125 15.41 -19.10 19.86
C LYS A 125 14.28 -18.24 20.43
N LYS A 126 14.05 -17.06 19.85
CA LYS A 126 12.97 -16.16 20.27
C LYS A 126 11.85 -16.12 19.22
N PRO A 127 10.59 -15.98 19.65
CA PRO A 127 9.51 -15.71 18.73
C PRO A 127 9.73 -14.36 18.03
N PHE A 128 9.12 -14.18 16.86
CA PHE A 128 9.24 -12.93 16.13
C PHE A 128 7.90 -12.46 15.59
N PHE A 129 7.82 -11.16 15.32
CA PHE A 129 6.72 -10.50 14.65
C PHE A 129 7.27 -9.59 13.56
N LEU A 130 6.96 -9.89 12.31
CA LEU A 130 7.38 -9.12 11.15
C LEU A 130 6.15 -8.59 10.40
N MET A 131 6.09 -7.29 10.22
CA MET A 131 5.14 -6.63 9.32
C MET A 131 5.86 -6.31 8.00
N CYS A 132 5.67 -7.17 6.99
CA CYS A 132 6.20 -6.96 5.64
C CYS A 132 5.12 -6.29 4.78
N HIS A 133 5.25 -5.00 4.56
CA HIS A 133 4.22 -4.15 3.96
C HIS A 133 4.64 -3.64 2.59
N HIS A 134 4.25 -4.33 1.53
CA HIS A 134 4.50 -3.87 0.17
C HIS A 134 3.72 -2.59 -0.19
N LYS A 135 4.29 -1.76 -1.08
CA LYS A 135 3.58 -0.67 -1.75
C LYS A 135 2.52 -1.22 -2.71
N ALA A 136 2.86 -2.27 -3.45
CA ALA A 136 1.94 -2.94 -4.35
C ALA A 136 0.74 -3.55 -3.57
N PRO A 137 -0.47 -3.51 -4.12
CA PRO A 137 -0.89 -3.06 -5.44
C PRO A 137 -1.47 -1.63 -5.45
N HIS A 138 -0.89 -0.66 -4.74
CA HIS A 138 -1.39 0.71 -4.73
C HIS A 138 -1.15 1.40 -6.08
N ARG A 139 -2.14 2.15 -6.57
CA ARG A 139 -1.95 3.05 -7.70
C ARG A 139 -0.95 4.18 -7.34
N GLU A 140 -0.24 4.78 -8.22
CA GLU A 140 -0.24 4.57 -9.67
C GLU A 140 0.56 3.29 -9.95
N TRP A 141 0.05 2.39 -10.77
CA TRP A 141 0.67 1.07 -10.97
C TRP A 141 1.87 1.16 -11.91
N GLU A 142 3.02 0.73 -11.42
CA GLU A 142 4.27 0.64 -12.18
C GLU A 142 4.81 -0.79 -12.05
N PRO A 143 4.40 -1.74 -12.91
CA PRO A 143 4.87 -3.11 -12.83
C PRO A 143 6.34 -3.23 -13.24
N HIS A 144 7.09 -4.09 -12.56
CA HIS A 144 8.48 -4.38 -12.95
C HIS A 144 8.51 -4.95 -14.38
N PRO A 145 9.41 -4.49 -15.27
CA PRO A 145 9.46 -4.90 -16.67
C PRO A 145 9.48 -6.41 -16.89
N LYS A 146 10.15 -7.17 -16.01
CA LYS A 146 10.22 -8.63 -16.11
C LYS A 146 8.88 -9.37 -15.98
N TYR A 147 7.85 -8.70 -15.47
CA TYR A 147 6.51 -9.28 -15.27
C TYR A 147 5.48 -8.85 -16.31
N ARG A 148 5.85 -7.95 -17.22
CA ARG A 148 4.91 -7.39 -18.22
C ARG A 148 4.29 -8.45 -19.13
N GLU A 149 5.01 -9.54 -19.36
CA GLU A 149 4.57 -10.64 -20.26
C GLU A 149 3.88 -11.79 -19.51
N LEU A 150 3.70 -11.69 -18.18
CA LEU A 150 3.17 -12.82 -17.40
C LEU A 150 1.66 -13.04 -17.55
N PHE A 151 0.90 -11.99 -17.82
CA PHE A 151 -0.57 -12.02 -17.85
C PHE A 151 -1.06 -11.42 -19.16
N THR A 152 -0.80 -12.13 -20.26
CA THR A 152 -1.14 -11.70 -21.63
C THR A 152 -2.48 -12.26 -22.13
N SER A 153 -3.10 -13.17 -21.38
CA SER A 153 -4.43 -13.70 -21.67
C SER A 153 -5.52 -12.84 -21.03
N ASP A 154 -6.72 -12.88 -21.61
CA ASP A 154 -7.89 -12.18 -21.08
C ASP A 154 -8.17 -12.54 -19.63
N ILE A 155 -8.35 -11.54 -18.80
CA ILE A 155 -8.75 -11.70 -17.40
C ILE A 155 -10.27 -11.85 -17.35
N LYS A 156 -10.75 -12.94 -16.77
CA LYS A 156 -12.17 -13.15 -16.56
C LYS A 156 -12.74 -12.06 -15.65
N VAL A 157 -13.64 -11.27 -16.19
CA VAL A 157 -14.34 -10.23 -15.45
C VAL A 157 -15.24 -10.88 -14.38
N PRO A 158 -15.18 -10.47 -13.10
CA PRO A 158 -16.03 -11.02 -12.06
C PRO A 158 -17.49 -10.65 -12.28
N SER A 159 -18.40 -11.52 -11.86
CA SER A 159 -19.86 -11.30 -11.99
C SER A 159 -20.38 -10.03 -11.29
N THR A 160 -19.60 -9.50 -10.37
CA THR A 160 -19.89 -8.26 -9.62
C THR A 160 -19.31 -6.99 -10.26
N PHE A 161 -18.72 -7.09 -11.46
CA PHE A 161 -18.08 -5.94 -12.11
C PHE A 161 -19.06 -4.79 -12.41
N ASP A 162 -20.23 -5.12 -12.93
CA ASP A 162 -21.31 -4.16 -13.21
C ASP A 162 -22.41 -4.19 -12.13
N ASP A 163 -22.05 -4.41 -10.86
CA ASP A 163 -22.99 -4.44 -9.72
C ASP A 163 -23.73 -3.10 -9.59
N ASP A 164 -25.06 -3.17 -9.47
CA ASP A 164 -25.95 -2.00 -9.32
C ASP A 164 -26.06 -1.50 -7.86
N TYR A 165 -25.45 -2.20 -6.94
CA TYR A 165 -25.44 -1.92 -5.48
C TYR A 165 -26.84 -1.88 -4.83
N LYS A 166 -27.88 -2.48 -5.46
CA LYS A 166 -29.22 -2.58 -4.86
C LYS A 166 -29.18 -3.19 -3.46
N ASN A 167 -30.00 -2.67 -2.58
CA ASN A 167 -30.13 -3.11 -1.19
C ASN A 167 -28.86 -3.00 -0.34
N ARG A 168 -27.91 -2.16 -0.76
CA ARG A 168 -26.69 -1.84 0.01
C ARG A 168 -26.69 -0.39 0.49
N ALA A 169 -25.75 -0.06 1.37
CA ALA A 169 -25.56 1.31 1.83
C ALA A 169 -25.35 2.27 0.66
N LYS A 170 -26.00 3.44 0.70
CA LYS A 170 -25.88 4.50 -0.30
C LYS A 170 -24.43 4.87 -0.61
N ALA A 171 -23.57 4.89 0.42
CA ALA A 171 -22.13 5.13 0.26
C ALA A 171 -21.42 4.15 -0.68
N ALA A 172 -21.88 2.89 -0.76
CA ALA A 172 -21.32 1.90 -1.68
C ALA A 172 -21.64 2.24 -3.15
N ALA A 173 -22.84 2.72 -3.42
CA ALA A 173 -23.26 3.14 -4.76
C ALA A 173 -22.59 4.46 -5.20
N GLU A 174 -22.34 5.35 -4.25
CA GLU A 174 -21.74 6.67 -4.50
C GLU A 174 -20.20 6.67 -4.52
N ALA A 175 -19.56 5.56 -4.11
CA ALA A 175 -18.11 5.45 -4.09
C ALA A 175 -17.51 5.56 -5.50
N LYS A 176 -16.56 6.49 -5.66
CA LYS A 176 -15.87 6.75 -6.93
C LYS A 176 -14.56 5.94 -7.02
N MET A 177 -14.68 4.61 -7.05
CA MET A 177 -13.55 3.68 -7.11
C MET A 177 -13.82 2.52 -8.07
N ARG A 178 -14.59 2.76 -9.13
CA ARG A 178 -14.92 1.74 -10.13
C ARG A 178 -13.86 1.70 -11.21
N ILE A 179 -13.47 0.51 -11.62
CA ILE A 179 -12.50 0.31 -12.69
C ILE A 179 -13.00 0.97 -13.98
N LYS A 180 -14.28 0.72 -14.34
CA LYS A 180 -14.88 1.20 -15.58
C LYS A 180 -14.99 2.73 -15.65
N ASP A 181 -15.36 3.37 -14.53
CA ASP A 181 -15.79 4.78 -14.56
C ASP A 181 -14.77 5.74 -13.94
N ASP A 182 -13.88 5.24 -13.08
CA ASP A 182 -13.05 6.09 -12.24
C ASP A 182 -11.54 5.89 -12.41
N VAL A 183 -11.09 4.82 -13.08
CA VAL A 183 -9.66 4.62 -13.40
C VAL A 183 -9.18 5.67 -14.40
N THR A 184 -8.02 6.24 -14.15
CA THR A 184 -7.44 7.31 -14.98
C THR A 184 -6.17 6.85 -15.69
N TYR A 185 -5.71 7.63 -16.67
CA TYR A 185 -4.42 7.42 -17.31
C TYR A 185 -3.27 7.39 -16.28
N ASP A 186 -3.29 8.30 -15.30
CA ASP A 186 -2.27 8.35 -14.25
C ASP A 186 -2.25 7.07 -13.40
N ASP A 187 -3.44 6.50 -13.10
CA ASP A 187 -3.53 5.27 -12.32
C ASP A 187 -2.82 4.09 -13.01
N LEU A 188 -2.85 4.06 -14.34
CA LEU A 188 -2.22 3.05 -15.18
C LEU A 188 -0.77 3.40 -15.58
N GLY A 189 -0.23 4.51 -15.11
CA GLY A 189 1.09 4.98 -15.52
C GLY A 189 1.15 5.40 -17.00
N LEU A 190 0.03 5.86 -17.58
CA LEU A 190 -0.09 6.23 -18.98
C LEU A 190 -0.05 7.73 -19.20
N VAL A 191 0.43 8.14 -20.38
CA VAL A 191 0.40 9.54 -20.80
C VAL A 191 -1.01 9.89 -21.30
N GLN A 192 -1.61 10.90 -20.68
CA GLN A 192 -2.92 11.40 -21.11
C GLN A 192 -2.82 12.07 -22.48
N PRO A 193 -3.65 11.66 -23.47
CA PRO A 193 -3.67 12.28 -24.80
C PRO A 193 -4.20 13.71 -24.75
N GLU A 194 -3.71 14.58 -25.66
CA GLU A 194 -4.12 15.99 -25.68
C GLU A 194 -5.59 16.19 -26.13
N GLY A 195 -6.10 15.32 -26.97
CA GLY A 195 -7.47 15.36 -27.51
C GLY A 195 -8.54 14.75 -26.61
N GLY A 196 -8.20 14.30 -25.40
CA GLY A 196 -9.10 13.57 -24.52
C GLY A 196 -8.83 12.07 -24.49
N SER A 197 -9.76 11.28 -23.95
CA SER A 197 -9.58 9.83 -23.82
C SER A 197 -9.79 9.09 -25.13
N GLU A 198 -8.78 8.38 -25.63
CA GLU A 198 -8.87 7.49 -26.79
C GLU A 198 -9.38 6.09 -26.44
N ILE A 199 -9.28 5.69 -25.18
CA ILE A 199 -9.58 4.34 -24.68
C ILE A 199 -10.64 4.33 -23.57
N GLY A 200 -11.42 5.41 -23.46
CA GLY A 200 -12.50 5.52 -22.48
C GLY A 200 -12.05 5.78 -21.04
N LEU A 201 -10.75 5.90 -20.78
CA LEU A 201 -10.25 6.24 -19.45
C LEU A 201 -10.53 7.69 -19.08
N ARG A 202 -10.70 7.93 -17.80
CA ARG A 202 -10.92 9.27 -17.29
C ARG A 202 -9.65 10.13 -17.38
N THR A 203 -9.78 11.34 -17.94
CA THR A 203 -8.68 12.32 -17.99
C THR A 203 -8.69 13.20 -16.74
N ARG A 204 -7.52 13.65 -16.30
CA ARG A 204 -7.37 14.65 -15.22
C ARG A 204 -6.84 15.97 -15.79
N PRO A 205 -7.13 17.11 -15.16
CA PRO A 205 -6.48 18.38 -15.51
C PRO A 205 -4.96 18.27 -15.38
N LYS A 206 -4.22 18.92 -16.31
CA LYS A 206 -2.73 18.90 -16.33
C LYS A 206 -2.13 19.53 -15.07
N SER A 207 -2.04 18.78 -13.98
CA SER A 207 -1.32 19.21 -12.76
C SER A 207 -0.21 18.27 -12.31
N SER A 208 -0.05 17.10 -12.92
CA SER A 208 0.98 16.15 -12.54
C SER A 208 2.29 16.39 -13.29
N LYS A 209 3.37 16.57 -12.55
CA LYS A 209 4.72 16.81 -13.07
C LYS A 209 5.48 15.54 -13.49
N ARG A 210 4.82 14.39 -13.65
CA ARG A 210 5.50 13.15 -14.06
C ARG A 210 5.65 13.03 -15.56
N LYS A 211 6.89 12.90 -16.03
CA LYS A 211 7.23 12.42 -17.37
C LYS A 211 7.27 10.90 -17.32
N ILE A 212 6.34 10.25 -17.99
CA ILE A 212 6.30 8.79 -18.11
C ILE A 212 6.97 8.37 -19.43
N PRO A 213 7.80 7.31 -19.43
CA PRO A 213 8.44 6.82 -20.64
C PRO A 213 7.46 6.10 -21.57
N ASN A 214 7.47 6.53 -22.83
CA ASN A 214 6.96 5.99 -24.09
C ASN A 214 5.78 4.97 -24.09
N PRO A 215 4.65 5.33 -24.71
CA PRO A 215 3.37 4.59 -24.69
C PRO A 215 3.25 3.41 -25.68
N SER A 216 4.31 3.01 -26.38
CA SER A 216 4.23 1.97 -27.44
C SER A 216 3.78 0.57 -26.98
N ASN A 217 3.60 0.34 -25.68
CA ASN A 217 3.21 -0.96 -25.12
C ASN A 217 1.84 -0.99 -24.42
N VAL A 218 1.00 0.03 -24.64
CA VAL A 218 -0.24 0.21 -23.89
C VAL A 218 -1.40 -0.65 -24.37
N LYS A 219 -1.38 -1.10 -25.62
CA LYS A 219 -2.49 -1.88 -26.20
C LYS A 219 -2.80 -3.21 -25.49
N ASN A 220 -1.85 -3.74 -24.71
CA ASN A 220 -1.99 -5.03 -24.04
C ASN A 220 -2.33 -4.94 -22.54
N LEU A 221 -2.59 -3.74 -22.02
CA LEU A 221 -2.89 -3.53 -20.58
C LEU A 221 -4.37 -3.26 -20.29
N ILE A 222 -5.23 -3.15 -21.32
CA ILE A 222 -6.62 -2.67 -21.21
C ILE A 222 -7.64 -3.64 -21.86
N LEU A 223 -7.29 -4.87 -22.06
CA LEU A 223 -8.27 -5.89 -22.43
C LEU A 223 -8.52 -6.86 -21.29
#